data_f3c016d32c66d38038717ac1f947e445
#
_entry.id   f3c016d32c66d38038717ac1f947e445
#
_cell.length_a   1.000
_cell.length_b   1.000
_cell.length_c   1.000
_cell.angle_alpha   90.00
_cell.angle_beta   90.00
_cell.angle_gamma   90.00
#
_symmetry.space_group_name_H-M   'P 1'
#
loop_
_entity.id
_entity.type
_entity.pdbx_description
1 polymer ?
#
loop_
_entity_poly.entity_id
_entity_poly.type
_entity_poly.pdbx_seq_one_letter_code
_entity_poly.pdbx_strand_id
1 'polypeptide(L)'
;MKQEIQIVLFLLIGVLGFSQEHTKPIPALTALTSFQNVRDFTISKNQEEIYFTIQSPTEDRAVIAVIKKNKKGWTVPEMTPFSGNFRNIEPFLTQDGLRLYFASNRPIDETTTKIKDYDIWYVERKDLNSEWSKPINLGAPVNSKHDEFYPCVTKNGNLYFTSDKINTYGKDDIIMCKWNGTHFSEPENLGKNINSEGYEFNAYVSPNEEFMIYTIYGSPEGFGSGDLYISYKDNNGNWEKAKNLGSKINSKQMDYCPFYDVISQTLYFTSKRKTVNENKVSNLQEFKTLISTYENGLSRIYKYEIKF
;
A
#
# COMPACT_ATOMS: atom_id res chain seq x y z
N MET A 1 59.07 39.66 -28.53
CA MET A 1 58.02 39.53 -27.56
C MET A 1 57.08 38.38 -28.04
N LYS A 2 57.23 37.23 -27.52
CA LYS A 2 56.32 36.09 -27.81
C LYS A 2 55.29 36.00 -26.65
N GLN A 3 54.01 36.18 -27.01
CA GLN A 3 52.90 35.97 -26.06
C GLN A 3 52.57 34.47 -26.04
N GLU A 4 52.67 33.86 -24.86
CA GLU A 4 52.21 32.49 -24.59
C GLU A 4 50.72 32.56 -24.23
N ILE A 5 49.90 31.86 -25.00
CA ILE A 5 48.47 31.67 -24.73
C ILE A 5 48.36 30.43 -23.88
N GLN A 6 48.00 30.60 -22.58
CA GLN A 6 47.60 29.50 -21.72
C GLN A 6 46.14 29.10 -22.00
N ILE A 7 45.96 27.90 -22.54
CA ILE A 7 44.65 27.26 -22.69
C ILE A 7 44.32 26.57 -21.38
N VAL A 8 43.33 27.11 -20.64
CA VAL A 8 42.75 26.45 -19.45
C VAL A 8 41.67 25.49 -19.91
N LEU A 9 41.93 24.20 -19.82
CA LEU A 9 41.01 23.12 -20.14
C LEU A 9 40.13 22.87 -18.92
N PHE A 10 38.85 23.31 -18.94
CA PHE A 10 37.88 22.93 -17.93
C PHE A 10 37.39 21.49 -18.17
N LEU A 11 37.84 20.55 -17.35
CA LEU A 11 37.29 19.22 -17.29
C LEU A 11 35.93 19.25 -16.55
N LEU A 12 34.85 19.21 -17.30
CA LEU A 12 33.51 18.92 -16.75
C LEU A 12 33.47 17.44 -16.35
N ILE A 13 33.66 17.18 -15.06
CA ILE A 13 33.37 15.84 -14.47
C ILE A 13 31.86 15.76 -14.31
N GLY A 14 31.19 15.19 -15.31
CA GLY A 14 29.81 14.78 -15.18
C GLY A 14 29.72 13.65 -14.14
N VAL A 15 29.18 13.92 -12.97
CA VAL A 15 28.79 12.88 -12.01
C VAL A 15 27.59 12.15 -12.61
N LEU A 16 27.86 11.08 -13.33
CA LEU A 16 26.86 10.09 -13.70
C LEU A 16 26.43 9.40 -12.39
N GLY A 17 25.31 9.82 -11.82
CA GLY A 17 24.65 9.11 -10.77
C GLY A 17 24.20 7.75 -11.31
N PHE A 18 24.98 6.71 -11.05
CA PHE A 18 24.54 5.33 -11.25
C PHE A 18 23.44 5.07 -10.22
N SER A 19 22.18 5.08 -10.66
CA SER A 19 21.11 4.42 -9.92
C SER A 19 21.52 2.95 -9.77
N GLN A 20 21.74 2.51 -8.57
CA GLN A 20 22.02 1.11 -8.27
C GLN A 20 20.72 0.36 -8.50
N GLU A 21 20.61 -0.34 -9.63
CA GLU A 21 19.47 -1.20 -9.92
C GLU A 21 19.43 -2.32 -8.87
N HIS A 22 18.51 -2.22 -7.94
CA HIS A 22 18.33 -3.24 -6.90
C HIS A 22 17.80 -4.52 -7.55
N THR A 23 18.51 -5.60 -7.39
CA THR A 23 18.13 -6.92 -7.94
C THR A 23 16.99 -7.59 -7.15
N LYS A 24 16.64 -7.07 -5.97
CA LYS A 24 15.57 -7.55 -5.07
C LYS A 24 14.95 -6.38 -4.29
N PRO A 25 13.74 -6.56 -3.75
CA PRO A 25 13.10 -5.57 -2.88
C PRO A 25 13.96 -5.25 -1.65
N ILE A 26 13.96 -3.98 -1.27
CA ILE A 26 14.65 -3.46 -0.09
C ILE A 26 13.67 -2.82 0.88
N PRO A 27 14.00 -2.65 2.18
CA PRO A 27 13.21 -1.89 3.12
C PRO A 27 12.81 -0.51 2.55
N ALA A 28 11.52 -0.15 2.63
CA ALA A 28 11.02 1.05 1.99
C ALA A 28 11.63 2.33 2.57
N LEU A 29 11.69 2.42 3.91
CA LEU A 29 12.12 3.62 4.63
C LEU A 29 12.82 3.25 5.93
N THR A 30 13.95 3.89 6.20
CA THR A 30 14.70 3.72 7.46
C THR A 30 13.86 4.12 8.67
N ALA A 31 13.01 5.15 8.54
CA ALA A 31 12.15 5.62 9.64
C ALA A 31 11.16 4.53 10.15
N LEU A 32 10.86 3.52 9.34
CA LEU A 32 9.94 2.44 9.70
C LEU A 32 10.62 1.23 10.36
N THR A 33 11.94 1.18 10.38
CA THR A 33 12.68 0.00 10.87
C THR A 33 12.55 -0.21 12.39
N SER A 34 12.22 0.84 13.15
CA SER A 34 11.99 0.76 14.59
C SER A 34 10.66 0.09 14.97
N PHE A 35 9.70 0.00 14.05
CA PHE A 35 8.42 -0.66 14.29
C PHE A 35 8.46 -2.10 13.80
N GLN A 36 7.99 -3.03 14.62
CA GLN A 36 8.11 -4.46 14.30
C GLN A 36 7.07 -4.98 13.32
N ASN A 37 5.92 -4.33 13.22
CA ASN A 37 4.81 -4.79 12.39
C ASN A 37 4.14 -3.59 11.71
N VAL A 38 4.51 -3.34 10.46
CA VAL A 38 4.03 -2.23 9.64
C VAL A 38 3.56 -2.73 8.28
N ARG A 39 2.44 -2.20 7.83
CA ARG A 39 1.84 -2.57 6.54
C ARG A 39 1.21 -1.36 5.87
N ASP A 40 0.76 -1.56 4.65
CA ASP A 40 0.11 -0.57 3.81
C ASP A 40 1.01 0.64 3.51
N PHE A 41 0.80 1.29 2.43
CA PHE A 41 1.60 2.43 2.05
C PHE A 41 0.83 3.31 1.08
N THR A 42 0.83 4.60 1.33
CA THR A 42 0.41 5.59 0.33
C THR A 42 1.25 6.84 0.49
N ILE A 43 1.59 7.48 -0.63
CA ILE A 43 2.41 8.70 -0.65
C ILE A 43 1.67 9.81 -1.40
N SER A 44 1.78 11.03 -0.90
CA SER A 44 1.23 12.20 -1.57
C SER A 44 1.93 12.45 -2.92
N LYS A 45 1.18 12.97 -3.89
CA LYS A 45 1.71 13.28 -5.23
C LYS A 45 2.92 14.22 -5.21
N ASN A 46 2.99 15.13 -4.26
CA ASN A 46 4.14 16.02 -4.07
C ASN A 46 5.32 15.37 -3.33
N GLN A 47 5.21 14.08 -2.97
CA GLN A 47 6.25 13.31 -2.28
C GLN A 47 6.63 13.87 -0.88
N GLU A 48 5.67 14.46 -0.17
CA GLU A 48 5.93 15.13 1.12
C GLU A 48 5.24 14.47 2.32
N GLU A 49 4.22 13.61 2.09
CA GLU A 49 3.50 12.89 3.14
C GLU A 49 3.38 11.41 2.78
N ILE A 50 3.67 10.53 3.72
CA ILE A 50 3.46 9.09 3.62
C ILE A 50 2.58 8.65 4.77
N TYR A 51 1.51 7.91 4.46
CA TYR A 51 0.64 7.27 5.44
C TYR A 51 0.81 5.75 5.35
N PHE A 52 0.76 5.10 6.50
CA PHE A 52 0.93 3.65 6.63
C PHE A 52 0.29 3.16 7.92
N THR A 53 0.14 1.85 8.05
CA THR A 53 -0.42 1.21 9.25
C THR A 53 0.67 0.65 10.14
N ILE A 54 0.61 0.96 11.43
CA ILE A 54 1.37 0.30 12.50
C ILE A 54 0.40 -0.60 13.24
N GLN A 55 0.77 -1.85 13.47
CA GLN A 55 -0.08 -2.81 14.18
C GLN A 55 0.70 -3.55 15.29
N SER A 56 -0.06 -4.08 16.26
CA SER A 56 0.48 -4.99 17.27
C SER A 56 1.01 -6.28 16.62
N PRO A 57 1.89 -7.03 17.29
CA PRO A 57 2.35 -8.32 16.79
C PRO A 57 1.23 -9.33 16.51
N THR A 58 0.15 -9.27 17.29
CA THR A 58 -1.06 -10.11 17.15
C THR A 58 -2.10 -9.54 16.20
N GLU A 59 -1.83 -8.37 15.62
CA GLU A 59 -2.68 -7.67 14.65
C GLU A 59 -4.08 -7.25 15.19
N ASP A 60 -4.31 -7.36 16.50
CA ASP A 60 -5.57 -6.98 17.17
C ASP A 60 -5.70 -5.46 17.39
N ARG A 61 -4.58 -4.72 17.33
CA ARG A 61 -4.52 -3.26 17.40
C ARG A 61 -3.80 -2.72 16.17
N ALA A 62 -4.36 -1.65 15.60
CA ALA A 62 -3.73 -0.98 14.47
C ALA A 62 -4.09 0.51 14.45
N VAL A 63 -3.13 1.32 14.06
CA VAL A 63 -3.29 2.77 13.88
C VAL A 63 -2.70 3.19 12.55
N ILE A 64 -3.27 4.21 11.94
CA ILE A 64 -2.67 4.90 10.80
C ILE A 64 -1.70 5.93 11.34
N ALA A 65 -0.47 5.90 10.84
CA ALA A 65 0.59 6.84 11.13
C ALA A 65 0.98 7.63 9.88
N VAL A 66 1.59 8.78 10.09
CA VAL A 66 2.09 9.66 9.03
C VAL A 66 3.54 10.04 9.30
N ILE A 67 4.31 10.14 8.23
CA ILE A 67 5.60 10.84 8.20
C ILE A 67 5.53 11.95 7.17
N LYS A 68 6.17 13.07 7.48
CA LYS A 68 6.22 14.25 6.61
C LYS A 68 7.65 14.58 6.22
N LYS A 69 7.84 15.09 5.03
CA LYS A 69 9.15 15.51 4.56
C LYS A 69 9.48 16.91 5.05
N ASN A 70 10.68 17.11 5.53
CA ASN A 70 11.22 18.42 5.89
C ASN A 70 12.63 18.60 5.34
N LYS A 71 13.30 19.71 5.67
CA LYS A 71 14.67 20.01 5.20
C LYS A 71 15.72 19.00 5.63
N LYS A 72 15.44 18.19 6.68
CA LYS A 72 16.35 17.15 7.21
C LYS A 72 16.00 15.74 6.73
N GLY A 73 14.95 15.58 5.90
CA GLY A 73 14.42 14.30 5.44
C GLY A 73 13.03 14.00 6.00
N TRP A 74 12.71 12.74 6.21
CA TRP A 74 11.43 12.30 6.79
C TRP A 74 11.41 12.52 8.31
N THR A 75 10.26 12.97 8.83
CA THR A 75 10.05 13.07 10.29
C THR A 75 10.00 11.69 10.93
N VAL A 76 10.00 11.65 12.26
CA VAL A 76 9.58 10.45 12.99
C VAL A 76 8.09 10.19 12.74
N PRO A 77 7.64 8.93 12.73
CA PRO A 77 6.22 8.62 12.59
C PRO A 77 5.38 9.20 13.73
N GLU A 78 4.25 9.80 13.35
CA GLU A 78 3.23 10.32 14.26
C GLU A 78 1.89 9.63 13.98
N MET A 79 1.14 9.31 15.04
CA MET A 79 -0.21 8.77 14.89
C MET A 79 -1.13 9.86 14.34
N THR A 80 -1.97 9.52 13.36
CA THR A 80 -2.96 10.45 12.84
C THR A 80 -4.05 10.75 13.88
N PRO A 81 -4.62 11.98 13.90
CA PRO A 81 -5.56 12.40 14.94
C PRO A 81 -6.89 11.62 14.96
N PHE A 82 -7.22 10.95 13.86
CA PHE A 82 -8.42 10.13 13.73
C PHE A 82 -8.22 8.65 14.07
N SER A 83 -6.98 8.26 14.48
CA SER A 83 -6.63 6.89 14.89
C SER A 83 -6.55 6.74 16.41
N GLY A 84 -6.44 5.49 16.90
CA GLY A 84 -6.14 5.12 18.28
C GLY A 84 -7.28 4.42 19.03
N ASN A 85 -8.53 4.77 18.81
CA ASN A 85 -9.65 4.18 19.55
C ASN A 85 -10.12 2.84 18.94
N PHE A 86 -10.03 2.73 17.61
CA PHE A 86 -10.48 1.57 16.85
C PHE A 86 -9.34 1.07 15.96
N ARG A 87 -9.50 -0.11 15.40
CA ARG A 87 -8.56 -0.62 14.42
C ARG A 87 -8.75 0.12 13.10
N ASN A 88 -7.75 0.88 12.69
CA ASN A 88 -7.72 1.65 11.45
C ASN A 88 -6.55 1.16 10.62
N ILE A 89 -6.83 0.74 9.39
CA ILE A 89 -5.87 0.10 8.48
C ILE A 89 -6.05 0.61 7.06
N GLU A 90 -5.07 0.36 6.21
CA GLU A 90 -5.17 0.47 4.77
C GLU A 90 -5.47 1.90 4.29
N PRO A 91 -4.65 2.88 4.68
CA PRO A 91 -4.81 4.25 4.22
C PRO A 91 -4.56 4.38 2.72
N PHE A 92 -5.42 5.11 2.02
CA PHE A 92 -5.26 5.52 0.64
C PHE A 92 -5.49 7.02 0.48
N LEU A 93 -4.43 7.76 0.11
CA LEU A 93 -4.49 9.20 -0.11
C LEU A 93 -4.86 9.50 -1.57
N THR A 94 -5.83 10.36 -1.80
CA THR A 94 -6.22 10.81 -3.14
C THR A 94 -5.10 11.61 -3.82
N GLN A 95 -5.12 11.67 -5.16
CA GLN A 95 -4.09 12.33 -5.96
C GLN A 95 -3.92 13.83 -5.66
N ASP A 96 -4.99 14.50 -5.23
CA ASP A 96 -4.96 15.90 -4.78
C ASP A 96 -4.48 16.07 -3.33
N GLY A 97 -4.37 14.96 -2.59
CA GLY A 97 -3.98 14.95 -1.18
C GLY A 97 -5.05 15.50 -0.23
N LEU A 98 -6.29 15.68 -0.69
CA LEU A 98 -7.34 16.30 0.10
C LEU A 98 -8.28 15.32 0.79
N ARG A 99 -8.23 14.04 0.44
CA ARG A 99 -9.01 12.99 1.08
C ARG A 99 -8.15 11.76 1.34
N LEU A 100 -8.29 11.17 2.53
CA LEU A 100 -7.65 9.92 2.92
C LEU A 100 -8.74 8.90 3.25
N TYR A 101 -8.81 7.84 2.45
CA TYR A 101 -9.69 6.70 2.68
C TYR A 101 -8.97 5.66 3.54
N PHE A 102 -9.72 4.86 4.30
CA PHE A 102 -9.18 3.77 5.12
C PHE A 102 -10.27 2.79 5.55
N ALA A 103 -9.89 1.58 5.94
CA ALA A 103 -10.80 0.63 6.56
C ALA A 103 -10.79 0.78 8.09
N SER A 104 -11.96 0.68 8.71
CA SER A 104 -12.10 0.79 10.16
C SER A 104 -13.28 -0.02 10.70
N ASN A 105 -13.07 -0.68 11.83
CA ASN A 105 -14.13 -1.39 12.57
C ASN A 105 -14.85 -0.50 13.60
N ARG A 106 -14.76 0.83 13.45
CA ARG A 106 -15.47 1.78 14.32
C ARG A 106 -16.97 1.70 14.13
N PRO A 107 -17.76 1.93 15.18
CA PRO A 107 -19.21 2.05 15.05
C PRO A 107 -19.58 3.32 14.27
N ILE A 108 -20.69 3.27 13.55
CA ILE A 108 -21.27 4.45 12.89
C ILE A 108 -21.85 5.41 13.95
N ASP A 109 -22.43 4.86 15.00
CA ASP A 109 -22.95 5.62 16.14
C ASP A 109 -21.80 5.92 17.12
N GLU A 110 -21.39 7.19 17.19
CA GLU A 110 -20.31 7.69 18.06
C GLU A 110 -20.63 7.53 19.57
N THR A 111 -21.88 7.23 19.95
CA THR A 111 -22.27 7.03 21.36
C THR A 111 -21.90 5.65 21.90
N THR A 112 -21.48 4.73 21.05
CA THR A 112 -21.06 3.38 21.42
C THR A 112 -19.59 3.15 21.12
N THR A 113 -18.96 2.24 21.90
CA THR A 113 -17.61 1.73 21.64
C THR A 113 -17.63 0.30 21.08
N LYS A 114 -18.82 -0.25 20.79
CA LYS A 114 -18.95 -1.59 20.24
C LYS A 114 -18.41 -1.63 18.81
N ILE A 115 -17.35 -2.38 18.64
CA ILE A 115 -16.77 -2.60 17.29
C ILE A 115 -17.77 -3.35 16.40
N LYS A 116 -17.68 -3.08 15.11
CA LYS A 116 -18.47 -3.74 14.05
C LYS A 116 -17.54 -4.42 13.02
N ASP A 117 -18.10 -4.92 11.92
CA ASP A 117 -17.41 -5.24 10.68
C ASP A 117 -16.61 -4.04 10.15
N TYR A 118 -15.70 -4.27 9.23
CA TYR A 118 -14.93 -3.19 8.62
C TYR A 118 -15.74 -2.49 7.56
N ASP A 119 -15.82 -1.17 7.69
CA ASP A 119 -16.33 -0.26 6.66
C ASP A 119 -15.19 0.55 6.06
N ILE A 120 -15.42 1.09 4.87
CA ILE A 120 -14.58 2.14 4.30
C ILE A 120 -15.05 3.50 4.84
N TRP A 121 -14.09 4.21 5.41
CA TRP A 121 -14.23 5.55 5.95
C TRP A 121 -13.29 6.48 5.21
N TYR A 122 -13.53 7.78 5.33
CA TYR A 122 -12.59 8.78 4.88
C TYR A 122 -12.52 9.96 5.85
N VAL A 123 -11.42 10.70 5.75
CA VAL A 123 -11.25 12.04 6.28
C VAL A 123 -10.92 12.98 5.14
N GLU A 124 -11.28 14.25 5.26
CA GLU A 124 -10.97 15.25 4.25
C GLU A 124 -10.41 16.52 4.87
N ARG A 125 -9.67 17.28 4.07
CA ARG A 125 -9.10 18.57 4.46
C ARG A 125 -9.31 19.60 3.35
N LYS A 126 -9.40 20.87 3.75
CA LYS A 126 -9.67 21.97 2.82
C LYS A 126 -8.50 22.22 1.86
N ASP A 127 -7.29 22.11 2.37
CA ASP A 127 -6.02 22.25 1.64
C ASP A 127 -4.92 21.43 2.34
N LEU A 128 -3.73 21.34 1.72
CA LEU A 128 -2.62 20.50 2.22
C LEU A 128 -2.07 20.91 3.60
N ASN A 129 -2.38 22.13 4.06
CA ASN A 129 -1.94 22.62 5.37
C ASN A 129 -3.03 22.58 6.43
N SER A 130 -4.25 22.22 6.03
CA SER A 130 -5.41 22.14 6.94
C SER A 130 -5.42 20.82 7.70
N GLU A 131 -6.02 20.85 8.89
CA GLU A 131 -6.27 19.65 9.69
C GLU A 131 -7.29 18.73 9.00
N TRP A 132 -7.20 17.43 9.28
CA TRP A 132 -8.15 16.44 8.85
C TRP A 132 -9.50 16.59 9.57
N SER A 133 -10.59 16.38 8.87
CA SER A 133 -11.94 16.28 9.43
C SER A 133 -12.06 15.11 10.42
N LYS A 134 -13.18 15.02 11.13
CA LYS A 134 -13.60 13.76 11.74
C LYS A 134 -13.82 12.71 10.64
N PRO A 135 -13.64 11.41 10.96
CA PRO A 135 -13.95 10.32 10.04
C PRO A 135 -15.42 10.32 9.61
N ILE A 136 -15.63 10.10 8.31
CA ILE A 136 -16.94 10.04 7.67
C ILE A 136 -17.10 8.63 7.08
N ASN A 137 -18.18 7.94 7.44
CA ASN A 137 -18.50 6.62 6.85
C ASN A 137 -19.01 6.82 5.43
N LEU A 138 -18.56 6.00 4.46
CA LEU A 138 -19.05 6.10 3.09
C LEU A 138 -20.52 5.69 2.94
N GLY A 139 -21.02 4.84 3.83
CA GLY A 139 -22.39 4.33 3.76
C GLY A 139 -22.67 3.47 2.54
N ALA A 140 -23.95 3.13 2.35
CA ALA A 140 -24.39 2.42 1.15
C ALA A 140 -24.28 3.33 -0.08
N PRO A 141 -24.02 2.76 -1.28
CA PRO A 141 -23.97 1.32 -1.56
C PRO A 141 -22.58 0.68 -1.33
N VAL A 142 -21.56 1.43 -0.96
CA VAL A 142 -20.19 0.94 -0.77
C VAL A 142 -20.13 0.01 0.44
N ASN A 143 -20.46 0.53 1.62
CA ASN A 143 -20.42 -0.23 2.87
C ASN A 143 -21.70 -1.05 3.05
N SER A 144 -21.54 -2.25 3.57
CA SER A 144 -22.60 -3.23 3.77
C SER A 144 -22.58 -3.79 5.21
N LYS A 145 -23.17 -4.94 5.44
CA LYS A 145 -23.06 -5.72 6.69
C LYS A 145 -21.88 -6.70 6.68
N HIS A 146 -21.07 -6.64 5.65
CA HIS A 146 -19.88 -7.45 5.43
C HIS A 146 -18.64 -6.58 5.61
N ASP A 147 -17.47 -7.18 5.51
CA ASP A 147 -16.22 -6.44 5.58
C ASP A 147 -15.88 -5.79 4.22
N GLU A 148 -15.53 -4.52 4.24
CA GLU A 148 -14.97 -3.77 3.12
C GLU A 148 -13.58 -3.27 3.49
N PHE A 149 -12.58 -3.62 2.64
CA PHE A 149 -11.16 -3.39 2.89
C PHE A 149 -10.46 -2.71 1.71
N TYR A 150 -9.28 -2.14 1.98
CA TYR A 150 -8.31 -1.68 1.02
C TYR A 150 -8.88 -0.77 -0.08
N PRO A 151 -9.38 0.40 0.28
CA PRO A 151 -9.90 1.35 -0.68
C PRO A 151 -8.80 1.87 -1.60
N CYS A 152 -9.08 1.96 -2.90
CA CYS A 152 -8.24 2.60 -3.89
C CYS A 152 -9.11 3.46 -4.81
N VAL A 153 -8.85 4.77 -4.85
CA VAL A 153 -9.65 5.73 -5.65
C VAL A 153 -8.84 6.20 -6.85
N THR A 154 -9.40 6.07 -8.04
CA THR A 154 -8.77 6.47 -9.29
C THR A 154 -9.04 7.95 -9.60
N LYS A 155 -8.38 8.48 -10.63
CA LYS A 155 -8.46 9.89 -11.02
C LYS A 155 -9.88 10.34 -11.40
N ASN A 156 -10.68 9.45 -11.97
CA ASN A 156 -12.08 9.70 -12.31
C ASN A 156 -13.05 9.52 -11.12
N GLY A 157 -12.52 9.15 -9.94
CA GLY A 157 -13.28 8.99 -8.71
C GLY A 157 -13.81 7.58 -8.46
N ASN A 158 -13.62 6.62 -9.38
CA ASN A 158 -14.03 5.24 -9.15
C ASN A 158 -13.30 4.66 -7.93
N LEU A 159 -14.05 3.96 -7.10
CA LEU A 159 -13.55 3.30 -5.89
C LEU A 159 -13.45 1.80 -6.13
N TYR A 160 -12.25 1.26 -5.95
CA TYR A 160 -11.97 -0.17 -5.90
C TYR A 160 -11.71 -0.57 -4.45
N PHE A 161 -12.19 -1.72 -4.04
CA PHE A 161 -12.02 -2.24 -2.70
C PHE A 161 -12.17 -3.75 -2.66
N THR A 162 -11.77 -4.38 -1.57
CA THR A 162 -11.96 -5.80 -1.32
C THR A 162 -13.23 -5.99 -0.48
N SER A 163 -14.04 -6.99 -0.79
CA SER A 163 -15.19 -7.36 0.04
C SER A 163 -15.43 -8.87 0.04
N ASP A 164 -15.88 -9.39 1.19
CA ASP A 164 -16.38 -10.76 1.38
C ASP A 164 -17.91 -10.85 1.21
N LYS A 165 -18.50 -9.85 0.54
CA LYS A 165 -19.94 -9.71 0.36
C LYS A 165 -20.56 -10.90 -0.39
N ILE A 166 -21.83 -11.16 -0.12
CA ILE A 166 -22.65 -12.09 -0.89
C ILE A 166 -22.66 -11.68 -2.38
N ASN A 167 -22.55 -12.67 -3.29
CA ASN A 167 -22.42 -12.54 -4.74
C ASN A 167 -21.00 -12.25 -5.24
N THR A 168 -19.99 -12.48 -4.43
CA THR A 168 -18.61 -12.64 -4.88
C THR A 168 -18.44 -13.98 -5.59
N TYR A 169 -17.40 -14.13 -6.39
CA TYR A 169 -17.04 -15.43 -6.97
C TYR A 169 -16.40 -16.34 -5.93
N GLY A 170 -15.64 -15.73 -5.02
CA GLY A 170 -14.88 -16.42 -4.01
C GLY A 170 -15.19 -15.97 -2.60
N LYS A 171 -14.15 -15.87 -1.81
CA LYS A 171 -14.22 -15.50 -0.39
C LYS A 171 -13.98 -14.00 -0.22
N ASP A 172 -12.89 -13.49 -0.81
CA ASP A 172 -12.62 -12.07 -0.92
C ASP A 172 -12.50 -11.75 -2.41
N ASP A 173 -13.29 -10.80 -2.90
CA ASP A 173 -13.23 -10.35 -4.28
C ASP A 173 -12.92 -8.86 -4.36
N ILE A 174 -12.29 -8.46 -5.45
CA ILE A 174 -12.08 -7.05 -5.78
C ILE A 174 -13.34 -6.52 -6.46
N ILE A 175 -13.91 -5.50 -5.87
CA ILE A 175 -15.17 -4.85 -6.24
C ILE A 175 -14.89 -3.42 -6.67
N MET A 176 -15.73 -2.86 -7.56
CA MET A 176 -15.66 -1.49 -8.00
C MET A 176 -17.02 -0.79 -7.88
N CYS A 177 -17.01 0.45 -7.39
CA CYS A 177 -18.13 1.38 -7.49
C CYS A 177 -17.73 2.57 -8.38
N LYS A 178 -18.51 2.84 -9.42
CA LYS A 178 -18.31 4.00 -10.30
C LYS A 178 -18.76 5.28 -9.62
N TRP A 179 -17.97 6.33 -9.75
CA TRP A 179 -18.34 7.67 -9.31
C TRP A 179 -19.01 8.44 -10.44
N ASN A 180 -20.22 8.95 -10.22
CA ASN A 180 -20.94 9.72 -11.23
C ASN A 180 -20.87 11.24 -11.02
N GLY A 181 -20.03 11.70 -10.08
CA GLY A 181 -19.89 13.11 -9.72
C GLY A 181 -20.60 13.50 -8.41
N THR A 182 -21.56 12.69 -7.95
CA THR A 182 -22.34 12.95 -6.73
C THR A 182 -22.45 11.76 -5.79
N HIS A 183 -22.52 10.56 -6.31
CA HIS A 183 -22.63 9.30 -5.53
C HIS A 183 -21.96 8.14 -6.24
N PHE A 184 -21.68 7.10 -5.50
CA PHE A 184 -21.17 5.82 -6.02
C PHE A 184 -22.31 4.98 -6.60
N SER A 185 -22.02 4.23 -7.68
CA SER A 185 -22.90 3.19 -8.20
C SER A 185 -23.01 2.02 -7.23
N GLU A 186 -23.97 1.12 -7.48
CA GLU A 186 -23.96 -0.22 -6.88
C GLU A 186 -22.61 -0.91 -7.17
N PRO A 187 -22.12 -1.75 -6.21
CA PRO A 187 -20.88 -2.48 -6.37
C PRO A 187 -20.92 -3.47 -7.55
N GLU A 188 -19.91 -3.41 -8.42
CA GLU A 188 -19.72 -4.29 -9.55
C GLU A 188 -18.54 -5.23 -9.29
N ASN A 189 -18.73 -6.54 -9.48
CA ASN A 189 -17.63 -7.52 -9.47
C ASN A 189 -16.82 -7.41 -10.76
N LEU A 190 -15.49 -7.46 -10.68
CA LEU A 190 -14.60 -7.29 -11.84
C LEU A 190 -14.51 -8.51 -12.76
N GLY A 191 -15.19 -9.59 -12.43
CA GLY A 191 -15.27 -10.79 -13.27
C GLY A 191 -14.08 -11.75 -13.12
N LYS A 192 -14.15 -12.88 -13.82
CA LYS A 192 -13.27 -14.04 -13.65
C LYS A 192 -11.81 -13.84 -14.08
N ASN A 193 -11.49 -12.74 -14.76
CA ASN A 193 -10.11 -12.40 -15.08
C ASN A 193 -9.35 -11.85 -13.86
N ILE A 194 -10.08 -11.31 -12.89
CA ILE A 194 -9.56 -10.72 -11.66
C ILE A 194 -9.89 -11.59 -10.46
N ASN A 195 -11.16 -11.97 -10.29
CA ASN A 195 -11.68 -12.71 -9.15
C ASN A 195 -11.86 -14.20 -9.47
N SER A 196 -11.65 -15.05 -8.50
CA SER A 196 -11.76 -16.51 -8.61
C SER A 196 -12.64 -17.09 -7.49
N GLU A 197 -12.62 -18.40 -7.28
CA GLU A 197 -13.25 -19.04 -6.11
C GLU A 197 -12.39 -18.92 -4.83
N GLY A 198 -11.22 -18.28 -4.94
CA GLY A 198 -10.25 -18.10 -3.87
C GLY A 198 -10.38 -16.77 -3.12
N TYR A 199 -9.26 -16.12 -2.94
CA TYR A 199 -9.14 -14.82 -2.30
C TYR A 199 -8.32 -13.89 -3.19
N GLU A 200 -8.93 -12.84 -3.66
CA GLU A 200 -8.30 -11.72 -4.35
C GLU A 200 -8.53 -10.44 -3.57
N PHE A 201 -7.47 -9.78 -3.16
CA PHE A 201 -7.57 -8.63 -2.24
C PHE A 201 -6.44 -7.62 -2.36
N ASN A 202 -6.60 -6.47 -1.69
CA ASN A 202 -5.65 -5.37 -1.62
C ASN A 202 -5.26 -4.84 -3.01
N ALA A 203 -6.22 -4.40 -3.81
CA ALA A 203 -5.94 -3.91 -5.15
C ALA A 203 -5.51 -2.44 -5.16
N TYR A 204 -4.29 -2.17 -5.62
CA TYR A 204 -3.90 -0.86 -6.14
C TYR A 204 -4.29 -0.77 -7.62
N VAL A 205 -5.01 0.27 -7.99
CA VAL A 205 -5.36 0.57 -9.39
C VAL A 205 -4.67 1.86 -9.80
N SER A 206 -4.04 1.84 -10.99
CA SER A 206 -3.36 3.03 -11.51
C SER A 206 -4.34 4.20 -11.69
N PRO A 207 -3.88 5.46 -11.57
CA PRO A 207 -4.79 6.63 -11.60
C PRO A 207 -5.71 6.70 -12.81
N ASN A 208 -5.24 6.25 -13.98
CA ASN A 208 -6.04 6.21 -15.23
C ASN A 208 -6.67 4.83 -15.50
N GLU A 209 -6.62 3.89 -14.54
CA GLU A 209 -7.14 2.53 -14.67
C GLU A 209 -6.52 1.70 -15.80
N GLU A 210 -5.23 1.95 -16.12
CA GLU A 210 -4.50 1.22 -17.17
C GLU A 210 -4.07 -0.17 -16.70
N PHE A 211 -3.75 -0.28 -15.40
CA PHE A 211 -3.39 -1.54 -14.74
C PHE A 211 -3.81 -1.56 -13.28
N MET A 212 -3.90 -2.76 -12.72
CA MET A 212 -4.02 -2.99 -11.28
C MET A 212 -3.00 -4.00 -10.81
N ILE A 213 -2.54 -3.83 -9.56
CA ILE A 213 -1.70 -4.78 -8.84
C ILE A 213 -2.46 -5.22 -7.61
N TYR A 214 -2.57 -6.52 -7.37
CA TYR A 214 -3.33 -7.05 -6.24
C TYR A 214 -2.76 -8.36 -5.75
N THR A 215 -3.26 -8.85 -4.64
CA THR A 215 -2.81 -10.10 -4.03
C THR A 215 -3.76 -11.23 -4.38
N ILE A 216 -3.22 -12.38 -4.81
CA ILE A 216 -3.95 -13.65 -4.87
C ILE A 216 -3.36 -14.58 -3.80
N TYR A 217 -4.22 -15.10 -2.91
CA TYR A 217 -3.81 -16.01 -1.86
C TYR A 217 -3.96 -17.46 -2.29
N GLY A 218 -2.94 -18.27 -2.00
CA GLY A 218 -2.97 -19.71 -2.22
C GLY A 218 -3.02 -20.12 -3.69
N SER A 219 -2.58 -19.25 -4.63
CA SER A 219 -2.53 -19.58 -6.04
C SER A 219 -1.61 -20.78 -6.30
N PRO A 220 -2.03 -21.79 -7.08
CA PRO A 220 -1.17 -22.91 -7.48
C PRO A 220 0.07 -22.48 -8.27
N GLU A 221 0.03 -21.31 -8.93
CA GLU A 221 1.13 -20.73 -9.70
C GLU A 221 1.94 -19.73 -8.86
N GLY A 222 1.64 -19.61 -7.55
CA GLY A 222 2.29 -18.70 -6.63
C GLY A 222 3.62 -19.21 -6.09
N PHE A 223 4.38 -18.32 -5.47
CA PHE A 223 5.65 -18.60 -4.78
C PHE A 223 5.46 -18.77 -3.28
N GLY A 224 4.43 -18.11 -2.72
CA GLY A 224 4.16 -18.05 -1.29
C GLY A 224 2.69 -18.23 -0.92
N SER A 225 2.34 -17.83 0.29
CA SER A 225 0.96 -17.89 0.75
C SER A 225 0.07 -16.82 0.09
N GLY A 226 0.62 -15.65 -0.21
CA GLY A 226 -0.01 -14.61 -1.00
C GLY A 226 1.03 -13.94 -1.87
N ASP A 227 0.74 -13.77 -3.14
CA ASP A 227 1.62 -13.20 -4.14
C ASP A 227 0.98 -12.01 -4.84
N LEU A 228 1.80 -11.07 -5.28
CA LEU A 228 1.39 -9.93 -6.09
C LEU A 228 1.26 -10.31 -7.56
N TYR A 229 0.12 -9.93 -8.14
CA TYR A 229 -0.20 -10.11 -9.55
C TYR A 229 -0.51 -8.76 -10.18
N ILE A 230 -0.33 -8.65 -11.49
CA ILE A 230 -0.69 -7.48 -12.29
C ILE A 230 -1.66 -7.87 -13.39
N SER A 231 -2.69 -7.04 -13.59
CA SER A 231 -3.61 -7.11 -14.72
C SER A 231 -3.64 -5.76 -15.44
N TYR A 232 -3.75 -5.79 -16.75
CA TYR A 232 -3.89 -4.60 -17.60
C TYR A 232 -5.31 -4.53 -18.17
N LYS A 233 -5.77 -3.32 -18.51
CA LYS A 233 -6.97 -3.17 -19.34
C LYS A 233 -6.62 -3.33 -20.81
N ASP A 234 -7.45 -4.07 -21.51
CA ASP A 234 -7.40 -4.18 -22.98
C ASP A 234 -7.93 -2.89 -23.65
N ASN A 235 -7.85 -2.82 -24.97
CA ASN A 235 -8.33 -1.67 -25.76
C ASN A 235 -9.84 -1.44 -25.65
N ASN A 236 -10.61 -2.41 -25.14
CA ASN A 236 -12.06 -2.33 -24.91
C ASN A 236 -12.38 -1.93 -23.48
N GLY A 237 -11.37 -1.74 -22.62
CA GLY A 237 -11.52 -1.39 -21.22
C GLY A 237 -11.78 -2.57 -20.27
N ASN A 238 -11.63 -3.81 -20.75
CA ASN A 238 -11.78 -5.00 -19.91
C ASN A 238 -10.46 -5.37 -19.25
N TRP A 239 -10.52 -5.87 -18.02
CA TRP A 239 -9.35 -6.40 -17.33
C TRP A 239 -8.91 -7.72 -17.96
N GLU A 240 -7.63 -7.83 -18.31
CA GLU A 240 -7.02 -9.07 -18.77
C GLU A 240 -6.75 -10.02 -17.60
N LYS A 241 -6.53 -11.30 -17.88
CA LYS A 241 -6.09 -12.27 -16.88
C LYS A 241 -4.77 -11.81 -16.24
N ALA A 242 -4.73 -11.79 -14.94
CA ALA A 242 -3.56 -11.32 -14.19
C ALA A 242 -2.35 -12.24 -14.36
N LYS A 243 -1.17 -11.64 -14.26
CA LYS A 243 0.14 -12.31 -14.32
C LYS A 243 0.86 -12.11 -13.00
N ASN A 244 1.45 -13.19 -12.47
CA ASN A 244 2.29 -13.13 -11.27
C ASN A 244 3.52 -12.24 -11.52
N LEU A 245 3.87 -11.36 -10.57
CA LEU A 245 5.02 -10.46 -10.69
C LEU A 245 6.38 -11.18 -10.56
N GLY A 246 6.37 -12.47 -10.29
CA GLY A 246 7.54 -13.33 -10.30
C GLY A 246 8.38 -13.29 -9.01
N SER A 247 9.33 -14.21 -8.94
CA SER A 247 10.18 -14.45 -7.76
C SER A 247 11.16 -13.33 -7.41
N LYS A 248 11.33 -12.32 -8.28
CA LYS A 248 12.11 -11.12 -7.95
C LYS A 248 11.37 -10.24 -6.93
N ILE A 249 10.03 -10.25 -6.96
CA ILE A 249 9.15 -9.45 -6.11
C ILE A 249 8.53 -10.34 -5.05
N ASN A 250 7.88 -11.43 -5.45
CA ASN A 250 7.19 -12.34 -4.57
C ASN A 250 8.15 -13.26 -3.82
N SER A 251 7.87 -13.49 -2.55
CA SER A 251 8.64 -14.34 -1.64
C SER A 251 7.92 -15.67 -1.39
N LYS A 252 8.49 -16.51 -0.51
CA LYS A 252 7.82 -17.74 -0.03
C LYS A 252 6.77 -17.49 1.05
N GLN A 253 6.58 -16.27 1.46
CA GLN A 253 5.61 -15.85 2.48
C GLN A 253 4.50 -15.03 1.84
N MET A 254 3.83 -14.22 2.66
CA MET A 254 2.78 -13.31 2.24
C MET A 254 3.38 -12.02 1.69
N ASP A 255 3.11 -11.69 0.43
CA ASP A 255 3.40 -10.40 -0.21
C ASP A 255 2.06 -9.78 -0.62
N TYR A 256 1.74 -8.58 -0.10
CA TYR A 256 0.40 -8.00 -0.16
C TYR A 256 0.41 -6.48 0.00
N CYS A 257 -0.73 -5.82 -0.03
CA CYS A 257 -0.89 -4.37 0.10
C CYS A 257 0.01 -3.58 -0.85
N PRO A 258 -0.06 -3.83 -2.18
CA PRO A 258 0.75 -3.10 -3.14
C PRO A 258 0.30 -1.65 -3.29
N PHE A 259 1.24 -0.74 -3.42
CA PHE A 259 1.05 0.64 -3.85
C PHE A 259 2.12 1.00 -4.88
N TYR A 260 1.73 1.50 -6.02
CA TYR A 260 2.69 1.93 -7.04
C TYR A 260 2.73 3.46 -7.15
N ASP A 261 3.90 4.02 -6.86
CA ASP A 261 4.15 5.43 -7.09
C ASP A 261 4.55 5.64 -8.55
N VAL A 262 3.63 6.20 -9.32
CA VAL A 262 3.82 6.47 -10.76
C VAL A 262 4.89 7.52 -11.03
N ILE A 263 5.23 8.37 -10.06
CA ILE A 263 6.21 9.44 -10.21
C ILE A 263 7.62 8.87 -10.09
N SER A 264 7.90 8.12 -9.04
CA SER A 264 9.20 7.47 -8.82
C SER A 264 9.33 6.11 -9.52
N GLN A 265 8.27 5.61 -10.18
CA GLN A 265 8.22 4.28 -10.78
C GLN A 265 8.63 3.19 -9.78
N THR A 266 8.10 3.29 -8.56
CA THR A 266 8.45 2.41 -7.45
C THR A 266 7.21 1.67 -6.95
N LEU A 267 7.30 0.35 -6.90
CA LEU A 267 6.33 -0.50 -6.23
C LEU A 267 6.70 -0.58 -4.74
N TYR A 268 5.77 -0.16 -3.90
CA TYR A 268 5.78 -0.40 -2.46
C TYR A 268 4.82 -1.54 -2.15
N PHE A 269 5.17 -2.40 -1.22
CA PHE A 269 4.30 -3.49 -0.81
C PHE A 269 4.66 -4.00 0.56
N THR A 270 3.73 -4.66 1.20
CA THR A 270 3.94 -5.33 2.48
C THR A 270 4.38 -6.76 2.25
N SER A 271 5.34 -7.23 3.04
CA SER A 271 5.80 -8.61 2.99
C SER A 271 6.06 -9.17 4.38
N LYS A 272 5.66 -10.43 4.59
CA LYS A 272 6.01 -11.24 5.77
C LYS A 272 7.24 -12.12 5.52
N ARG A 273 8.11 -11.72 4.58
CA ARG A 273 9.34 -12.47 4.26
C ARG A 273 10.24 -12.63 5.47
N LYS A 274 10.94 -13.74 5.50
CA LYS A 274 11.86 -14.08 6.59
C LYS A 274 13.14 -14.69 6.05
N THR A 275 14.26 -14.25 6.58
CA THR A 275 15.58 -14.84 6.38
C THR A 275 16.02 -15.67 7.59
N VAL A 276 15.18 -15.72 8.63
CA VAL A 276 15.41 -16.55 9.80
C VAL A 276 15.34 -18.01 9.37
N ASN A 277 16.45 -18.52 8.94
CA ASN A 277 16.65 -19.92 8.61
C ASN A 277 17.27 -20.67 9.81
N GLU A 278 17.39 -21.98 9.68
CA GLU A 278 17.93 -23.00 10.58
C GLU A 278 19.36 -22.70 11.10
N ASN A 279 19.79 -21.45 11.09
CA ASN A 279 21.07 -21.04 11.64
C ASN A 279 21.10 -21.35 13.13
N LYS A 280 22.05 -22.19 13.52
CA LYS A 280 22.34 -22.42 14.93
C LYS A 280 22.75 -21.08 15.55
N VAL A 281 22.06 -20.68 16.63
CA VAL A 281 22.46 -19.58 17.47
C VAL A 281 23.24 -20.12 18.65
N SER A 282 24.36 -19.48 18.98
CA SER A 282 25.29 -19.96 20.02
C SER A 282 25.02 -19.28 21.36
N ASN A 283 24.31 -18.15 21.37
CA ASN A 283 24.02 -17.38 22.59
C ASN A 283 22.76 -16.53 22.42
N LEU A 284 22.27 -15.99 23.56
CA LEU A 284 21.06 -15.19 23.62
C LEU A 284 21.15 -13.87 22.82
N GLN A 285 22.34 -13.26 22.73
CA GLN A 285 22.52 -12.03 21.97
C GLN A 285 22.38 -12.27 20.46
N GLU A 286 22.93 -13.34 19.95
CA GLU A 286 22.72 -13.76 18.55
C GLU A 286 21.26 -14.05 18.25
N PHE A 287 20.57 -14.75 19.17
CA PHE A 287 19.15 -15.02 19.05
C PHE A 287 18.33 -13.72 19.03
N LYS A 288 18.61 -12.79 19.95
CA LYS A 288 17.95 -11.48 19.99
C LYS A 288 18.17 -10.69 18.70
N THR A 289 19.37 -10.70 18.17
CA THR A 289 19.69 -10.06 16.89
C THR A 289 18.88 -10.68 15.75
N LEU A 290 18.84 -12.02 15.69
CA LEU A 290 18.12 -12.77 14.66
C LEU A 290 16.62 -12.42 14.64
N ILE A 291 15.93 -12.48 15.77
CA ILE A 291 14.50 -12.19 15.86
C ILE A 291 14.15 -10.70 15.68
N SER A 292 15.15 -9.82 15.78
CA SER A 292 15.02 -8.37 15.58
C SER A 292 15.37 -7.91 14.17
N THR A 293 15.73 -8.83 13.26
CA THR A 293 16.02 -8.50 11.86
C THR A 293 14.79 -7.92 11.16
N TYR A 294 14.99 -7.16 10.09
CA TYR A 294 13.88 -6.61 9.33
C TYR A 294 13.02 -7.72 8.70
N GLU A 295 13.65 -8.78 8.22
CA GLU A 295 13.01 -9.96 7.63
C GLU A 295 12.75 -11.04 8.69
N ASN A 296 11.89 -10.74 9.66
CA ASN A 296 11.60 -11.61 10.80
C ASN A 296 10.25 -12.34 10.73
N GLY A 297 9.53 -12.25 9.60
CA GLY A 297 8.24 -12.88 9.39
C GLY A 297 7.04 -12.02 9.81
N LEU A 298 7.25 -10.86 10.43
CA LEU A 298 6.22 -9.87 10.64
C LEU A 298 6.04 -9.00 9.40
N SER A 299 4.92 -8.28 9.31
CA SER A 299 4.66 -7.39 8.19
C SER A 299 5.66 -6.25 8.14
N ARG A 300 6.29 -6.04 7.00
CA ARG A 300 7.25 -4.98 6.71
C ARG A 300 6.99 -4.39 5.34
N ILE A 301 7.25 -3.11 5.17
CA ILE A 301 7.05 -2.42 3.90
C ILE A 301 8.36 -2.43 3.12
N TYR A 302 8.30 -2.99 1.91
CA TYR A 302 9.40 -3.07 0.96
C TYR A 302 9.14 -2.16 -0.22
N LYS A 303 10.20 -1.82 -0.95
CA LYS A 303 10.12 -1.12 -2.24
C LYS A 303 10.96 -1.82 -3.29
N TYR A 304 10.52 -1.68 -4.54
CA TYR A 304 11.21 -2.18 -5.72
C TYR A 304 10.98 -1.22 -6.88
N GLU A 305 12.05 -0.73 -7.49
CA GLU A 305 11.97 0.14 -8.67
C GLU A 305 11.65 -0.72 -9.89
N ILE A 306 10.51 -0.45 -10.52
CA ILE A 306 10.00 -1.18 -11.69
C ILE A 306 9.08 -0.28 -12.50
N LYS A 307 9.13 -0.39 -13.81
CA LYS A 307 8.21 0.29 -14.72
C LYS A 307 7.19 -0.72 -15.24
N PHE A 308 5.92 -0.41 -15.05
CA PHE A 308 4.78 -1.14 -15.57
C PHE A 308 4.22 -0.51 -16.86
#